data_7df6b33012be4780f3134e1213b5514e
#
_entry.id   7df6b33012be4780f3134e1213b5514e
#
_cell.length_a   1.000
_cell.length_b   1.000
_cell.length_c   1.000
_cell.angle_alpha   90.00
_cell.angle_beta   90.00
_cell.angle_gamma   90.00
#
_symmetry.space_group_name_H-M   'P 1'
#
loop_
_entity.id
_entity.type
_entity.pdbx_description
1 polymer ?
#
loop_
_entity_poly.entity_id
_entity_poly.type
_entity_poly.pdbx_seq_one_letter_code
_entity_poly.pdbx_strand_id
1 'polypeptide(L)'
;MAVECDRVVEVPTIFAAGDTANAATDDLGHRALMSCQHANRLGASAGFNAAADLLGVPLEPYRQKNYVTCLDLGPSDAVFTRGWDSKVEMSGDKAKAMKREINTQWIYPPRANRPDAFKASEWARLVDY
;
A
#
# COMPACT_ATOMS: atom_id res chain seq x y z
N MET A 1 -0.85 -15.80 1.28
CA MET A 1 -1.99 -16.33 0.51
C MET A 1 -2.00 -15.71 -0.87
N ALA A 2 -2.18 -16.50 -1.94
CA ALA A 2 -2.37 -15.97 -3.29
C ALA A 2 -3.74 -15.31 -3.39
N VAL A 3 -3.78 -14.10 -3.98
CA VAL A 3 -5.02 -13.34 -4.16
C VAL A 3 -5.15 -12.83 -5.59
N GLU A 4 -6.39 -12.79 -6.06
CA GLU A 4 -6.79 -12.19 -7.33
C GLU A 4 -7.94 -11.21 -7.05
N CYS A 5 -7.80 -9.94 -7.43
CA CYS A 5 -8.69 -8.86 -6.98
C CYS A 5 -8.93 -8.90 -5.46
N ASP A 6 -7.84 -9.08 -4.68
CA ASP A 6 -7.80 -9.24 -3.22
C ASP A 6 -8.59 -10.45 -2.67
N ARG A 7 -9.25 -11.23 -3.52
CA ARG A 7 -9.96 -12.46 -3.15
C ARG A 7 -8.98 -13.62 -3.06
N VAL A 8 -9.05 -14.41 -2.00
CA VAL A 8 -8.21 -15.60 -1.82
C VAL A 8 -8.58 -16.65 -2.87
N VAL A 9 -7.59 -17.12 -3.62
CA VAL A 9 -7.82 -18.00 -4.79
C VAL A 9 -8.47 -19.32 -4.37
N GLU A 10 -8.01 -19.91 -3.27
CA GLU A 10 -8.52 -21.19 -2.77
C GLU A 10 -9.87 -21.08 -2.05
N VAL A 11 -10.24 -19.87 -1.59
CA VAL A 11 -11.47 -19.62 -0.82
C VAL A 11 -12.13 -18.31 -1.28
N PRO A 12 -12.92 -18.32 -2.37
CA PRO A 12 -13.41 -17.11 -3.02
C PRO A 12 -14.34 -16.22 -2.17
N THR A 13 -14.75 -16.67 -1.01
CA THR A 13 -15.56 -15.89 -0.06
C THR A 13 -14.73 -15.07 0.92
N ILE A 14 -13.40 -15.21 0.87
CA ILE A 14 -12.47 -14.52 1.76
C ILE A 14 -11.66 -13.49 0.95
N PHE A 15 -11.58 -12.28 1.46
CA PHE A 15 -10.68 -11.23 0.98
C PHE A 15 -9.49 -11.10 1.93
N ALA A 16 -8.30 -10.85 1.38
CA ALA A 16 -7.07 -10.70 2.15
C ALA A 16 -6.30 -9.46 1.71
N ALA A 17 -5.70 -8.77 2.66
CA ALA A 17 -4.89 -7.59 2.45
C ALA A 17 -3.69 -7.55 3.40
N GLY A 18 -2.79 -6.61 3.17
CA GLY A 18 -1.58 -6.44 3.96
C GLY A 18 -0.56 -7.56 3.74
N ASP A 19 0.30 -7.77 4.72
CA ASP A 19 1.47 -8.66 4.62
C ASP A 19 1.13 -10.13 4.41
N THR A 20 -0.11 -10.53 4.63
CA THR A 20 -0.60 -11.89 4.38
C THR A 20 -0.99 -12.16 2.93
N ALA A 21 -1.19 -11.10 2.14
CA ALA A 21 -1.65 -11.18 0.76
C ALA A 21 -0.48 -11.15 -0.23
N ASN A 22 -0.45 -12.09 -1.16
CA ASN A 22 0.49 -12.11 -2.27
C ASN A 22 -0.19 -11.56 -3.54
N ALA A 23 -0.42 -10.25 -3.56
CA ALA A 23 -1.10 -9.56 -4.63
C ALA A 23 -0.12 -9.09 -5.72
N ALA A 24 -0.53 -9.18 -6.99
CA ALA A 24 0.20 -8.55 -8.08
C ALA A 24 0.05 -7.02 -8.00
N THR A 25 1.15 -6.29 -8.21
CA THR A 25 1.14 -4.81 -8.23
C THR A 25 1.07 -4.24 -9.63
N ASP A 26 1.48 -5.02 -10.62
CA ASP A 26 1.50 -4.66 -12.04
C ASP A 26 1.46 -5.91 -12.93
N ASP A 27 1.58 -5.69 -14.23
CA ASP A 27 1.61 -6.77 -15.23
C ASP A 27 3.06 -7.24 -15.57
N LEU A 28 4.06 -6.71 -14.85
CA LEU A 28 5.47 -7.06 -15.01
C LEU A 28 5.92 -8.17 -14.05
N GLY A 29 5.04 -8.64 -13.19
CA GLY A 29 5.31 -9.72 -12.24
C GLY A 29 5.72 -9.24 -10.85
N HIS A 30 5.72 -7.94 -10.57
CA HIS A 30 5.97 -7.45 -9.23
C HIS A 30 4.83 -7.80 -8.28
N ARG A 31 5.19 -8.03 -7.03
CA ARG A 31 4.26 -8.41 -5.95
C ARG A 31 4.31 -7.39 -4.82
N ALA A 32 3.18 -7.23 -4.14
CA ALA A 32 3.12 -6.41 -2.94
C ALA A 32 4.15 -6.89 -1.90
N LEU A 33 4.92 -5.96 -1.37
CA LEU A 33 5.90 -6.22 -0.34
C LEU A 33 5.30 -5.95 1.05
N MET A 34 5.89 -6.55 2.07
CA MET A 34 5.52 -6.32 3.48
C MET A 34 5.91 -4.90 3.88
N SER A 35 4.99 -3.98 3.69
CA SER A 35 5.20 -2.56 4.00
C SER A 35 3.88 -1.83 4.19
N CYS A 36 3.89 -0.79 5.02
CA CYS A 36 2.71 0.04 5.26
C CYS A 36 2.12 0.66 3.98
N GLN A 37 2.96 1.03 3.01
CA GLN A 37 2.50 1.60 1.75
C GLN A 37 1.68 0.60 0.92
N HIS A 38 2.06 -0.69 0.90
CA HIS A 38 1.27 -1.73 0.24
C HIS A 38 0.07 -2.14 1.09
N ALA A 39 0.26 -2.31 2.40
CA ALA A 39 -0.80 -2.74 3.30
C ALA A 39 -2.00 -1.78 3.33
N ASN A 40 -1.75 -0.46 3.36
CA ASN A 40 -2.81 0.56 3.34
C ASN A 40 -3.63 0.50 2.04
N ARG A 41 -2.96 0.38 0.90
CA ARG A 41 -3.64 0.31 -0.40
C ARG A 41 -4.36 -1.01 -0.61
N LEU A 42 -3.74 -2.12 -0.25
CA LEU A 42 -4.39 -3.43 -0.28
C LEU A 42 -5.62 -3.46 0.62
N GLY A 43 -5.54 -2.86 1.81
CA GLY A 43 -6.69 -2.76 2.71
C GLY A 43 -7.86 -1.99 2.10
N ALA A 44 -7.59 -0.85 1.45
CA ALA A 44 -8.61 -0.07 0.76
C ALA A 44 -9.20 -0.83 -0.45
N SER A 45 -8.34 -1.51 -1.24
CA SER A 45 -8.75 -2.33 -2.38
C SER A 45 -9.61 -3.52 -1.94
N ALA A 46 -9.17 -4.27 -0.95
CA ALA A 46 -9.91 -5.43 -0.42
C ALA A 46 -11.27 -5.03 0.18
N GLY A 47 -11.32 -3.90 0.88
CA GLY A 47 -12.59 -3.35 1.38
C GLY A 47 -13.56 -2.98 0.27
N PHE A 48 -13.06 -2.33 -0.79
CA PHE A 48 -13.85 -2.04 -1.99
C PHE A 48 -14.35 -3.32 -2.65
N ASN A 49 -13.46 -4.28 -2.90
CA ASN A 49 -13.81 -5.54 -3.57
C ASN A 49 -14.78 -6.40 -2.76
N ALA A 50 -14.65 -6.41 -1.43
CA ALA A 50 -15.62 -7.09 -0.57
C ALA A 50 -17.01 -6.46 -0.66
N ALA A 51 -17.10 -5.14 -0.69
CA ALA A 51 -18.37 -4.44 -0.89
C ALA A 51 -18.93 -4.66 -2.31
N ALA A 52 -18.08 -4.63 -3.34
CA ALA A 52 -18.43 -4.87 -4.72
C ALA A 52 -19.03 -6.28 -4.90
N ASP A 53 -18.41 -7.29 -4.29
CA ASP A 53 -18.92 -8.67 -4.30
C ASP A 53 -20.32 -8.80 -3.68
N LEU A 54 -20.53 -8.17 -2.53
CA LEU A 54 -21.84 -8.14 -1.87
C LEU A 54 -22.92 -7.44 -2.69
N LEU A 55 -22.54 -6.45 -3.48
CA LEU A 55 -23.44 -5.67 -4.34
C LEU A 55 -23.61 -6.27 -5.74
N GLY A 56 -22.89 -7.34 -6.08
CA GLY A 56 -22.90 -7.97 -7.39
C GLY A 56 -22.31 -7.08 -8.50
N VAL A 57 -21.40 -6.17 -8.17
CA VAL A 57 -20.67 -5.35 -9.14
C VAL A 57 -19.28 -5.93 -9.41
N PRO A 58 -18.64 -5.62 -10.56
CA PRO A 58 -17.33 -6.13 -10.90
C PRO A 58 -16.27 -5.79 -9.85
N LEU A 59 -15.38 -6.72 -9.57
CA LEU A 59 -14.20 -6.51 -8.75
C LEU A 59 -13.11 -5.77 -9.55
N GLU A 60 -12.32 -4.96 -8.87
CA GLU A 60 -11.18 -4.25 -9.47
C GLU A 60 -9.86 -4.93 -9.08
N PRO A 61 -8.94 -5.13 -10.05
CA PRO A 61 -7.61 -5.64 -9.72
C PRO A 61 -6.81 -4.59 -8.94
N TYR A 62 -6.11 -5.05 -7.89
CA TYR A 62 -5.14 -4.20 -7.21
C TYR A 62 -4.01 -3.77 -8.15
N ARG A 63 -3.63 -2.51 -8.10
CA ARG A 63 -2.50 -1.94 -8.85
C ARG A 63 -1.72 -0.97 -7.98
N GLN A 64 -0.40 -1.11 -7.97
CA GLN A 64 0.52 -0.15 -7.38
C GLN A 64 1.84 -0.17 -8.13
N LYS A 65 1.93 0.59 -9.21
CA LYS A 65 3.11 0.63 -10.09
C LYS A 65 4.30 1.31 -9.42
N ASN A 66 4.03 2.32 -8.60
CA ASN A 66 5.06 3.09 -7.91
C ASN A 66 5.42 2.46 -6.57
N TYR A 67 6.70 2.28 -6.37
CA TYR A 67 7.27 1.76 -5.14
C TYR A 67 8.39 2.67 -4.65
N VAL A 68 8.41 2.97 -3.37
CA VAL A 68 9.47 3.77 -2.74
C VAL A 68 9.97 3.08 -1.49
N THR A 69 11.23 3.29 -1.15
CA THR A 69 11.77 2.90 0.16
C THR A 69 12.40 4.10 0.85
N CYS A 70 12.38 4.09 2.15
CA CYS A 70 13.10 5.07 2.97
C CYS A 70 13.80 4.32 4.10
N LEU A 71 15.07 3.98 3.86
CA LEU A 71 15.91 3.23 4.80
C LEU A 71 16.55 4.19 5.79
N ASP A 72 16.33 3.95 7.08
CA ASP A 72 17.01 4.66 8.16
C ASP A 72 18.43 4.10 8.37
N LEU A 73 19.42 4.97 8.37
CA LEU A 73 20.84 4.60 8.56
C LEU A 73 21.39 5.11 9.89
N GLY A 74 20.55 5.38 10.86
CA GLY A 74 20.94 5.84 12.19
C GLY A 74 20.61 7.30 12.46
N PRO A 75 21.27 7.95 13.44
CA PRO A 75 20.79 9.24 13.96
C PRO A 75 20.73 10.38 12.94
N SER A 76 21.64 10.40 11.97
CA SER A 76 21.84 11.54 11.07
C SER A 76 21.63 11.23 9.60
N ASP A 77 21.35 9.98 9.24
CA ASP A 77 21.29 9.62 7.80
C ASP A 77 20.12 8.70 7.47
N ALA A 78 19.69 8.77 6.22
CA ALA A 78 18.73 7.88 5.59
C ALA A 78 18.93 7.87 4.06
N VAL A 79 18.41 6.87 3.40
CA VAL A 79 18.39 6.78 1.93
C VAL A 79 16.96 6.60 1.47
N PHE A 80 16.52 7.43 0.55
CA PHE A 80 15.24 7.30 -0.14
C PHE A 80 15.46 6.83 -1.56
N THR A 81 14.74 5.79 -1.95
CA THR A 81 14.80 5.23 -3.29
C THR A 81 13.42 5.20 -3.93
N ARG A 82 13.38 5.20 -5.26
CA ARG A 82 12.16 5.03 -6.04
C ARG A 82 12.33 3.93 -7.06
N GLY A 83 11.20 3.29 -7.39
CA GLY A 83 11.11 2.22 -8.37
C GLY A 83 11.56 0.87 -7.83
N TRP A 84 11.23 -0.16 -8.59
CA TRP A 84 11.59 -1.55 -8.27
C TRP A 84 13.10 -1.81 -8.42
N ASP A 85 13.79 -0.97 -9.19
CA ASP A 85 15.26 -0.93 -9.33
C ASP A 85 15.96 -0.20 -8.18
N SER A 86 15.19 0.32 -7.21
CA SER A 86 15.69 1.00 -6.02
C SER A 86 16.61 2.20 -6.33
N LYS A 87 16.27 2.98 -7.34
CA LYS A 87 17.04 4.17 -7.72
C LYS A 87 17.09 5.18 -6.58
N VAL A 88 18.29 5.53 -6.13
CA VAL A 88 18.48 6.53 -5.07
C VAL A 88 18.10 7.92 -5.57
N GLU A 89 17.15 8.58 -4.90
CA GLU A 89 16.72 9.97 -5.19
C GLU A 89 17.20 10.97 -4.17
N MET A 90 17.33 10.55 -2.90
CA MET A 90 17.86 11.42 -1.83
C MET A 90 18.59 10.58 -0.78
N SER A 91 19.53 11.24 -0.10
CA SER A 91 20.26 10.71 1.04
C SER A 91 20.57 11.82 2.05
N GLY A 92 21.13 11.47 3.19
CA GLY A 92 21.52 12.40 4.25
C GLY A 92 20.32 13.06 4.94
N ASP A 93 20.49 14.30 5.36
CA ASP A 93 19.52 15.06 6.15
C ASP A 93 18.14 15.18 5.52
N LYS A 94 18.06 15.32 4.20
CA LYS A 94 16.79 15.42 3.47
C LYS A 94 16.00 14.12 3.54
N ALA A 95 16.67 13.00 3.29
CA ALA A 95 16.06 11.68 3.41
C ALA A 95 15.68 11.37 4.86
N LYS A 96 16.50 11.82 5.83
CA LYS A 96 16.21 11.70 7.26
C LYS A 96 14.99 12.49 7.69
N ALA A 97 14.83 13.72 7.18
CA ALA A 97 13.64 14.53 7.43
C ALA A 97 12.38 13.84 6.89
N MET A 98 12.44 13.33 5.66
CA MET A 98 11.35 12.55 5.06
C MET A 98 11.04 11.28 5.85
N LYS A 99 12.06 10.53 6.28
CA LYS A 99 11.86 9.33 7.13
C LYS A 99 11.13 9.68 8.43
N ARG A 100 11.47 10.81 9.04
CA ARG A 100 10.79 11.28 10.25
C ARG A 100 9.31 11.61 9.96
N GLU A 101 9.04 12.29 8.85
CA GLU A 101 7.67 12.61 8.43
C GLU A 101 6.85 11.34 8.18
N ILE A 102 7.39 10.37 7.46
CA ILE A 102 6.76 9.06 7.26
C ILE A 102 6.42 8.42 8.60
N ASN A 103 7.37 8.36 9.52
CA ASN A 103 7.20 7.68 10.81
C ASN A 103 6.28 8.42 11.79
N THR A 104 6.04 9.71 11.61
CA THR A 104 5.24 10.53 12.55
C THR A 104 3.88 10.94 12.01
N GLN A 105 3.65 10.83 10.70
CA GLN A 105 2.43 11.33 10.07
C GLN A 105 1.78 10.33 9.11
N TRP A 106 2.54 9.74 8.17
CA TRP A 106 1.96 9.04 7.03
C TRP A 106 1.51 7.61 7.34
N ILE A 107 2.17 6.94 8.31
CA ILE A 107 1.85 5.54 8.65
C ILE A 107 0.66 5.39 9.60
N TYR A 108 0.16 6.49 10.16
CA TYR A 108 -0.95 6.43 11.11
C TYR A 108 -2.30 6.31 10.42
N PRO A 109 -3.23 5.55 11.02
CA PRO A 109 -4.59 5.46 10.51
C PRO A 109 -5.30 6.83 10.60
N PRO A 110 -6.35 7.04 9.82
CA PRO A 110 -7.20 8.22 9.96
C PRO A 110 -7.85 8.27 11.35
N ARG A 111 -8.37 9.43 11.72
CA ARG A 111 -9.14 9.57 12.96
C ARG A 111 -10.31 8.60 12.95
N ALA A 112 -10.67 8.09 14.13
CA ALA A 112 -11.76 7.13 14.31
C ALA A 112 -13.15 7.78 14.13
N ASN A 113 -13.39 8.36 12.97
CA ASN A 113 -14.68 8.86 12.54
C ASN A 113 -14.94 8.49 11.06
N ARG A 114 -16.21 8.40 10.71
CA ARG A 114 -16.62 7.92 9.37
C ARG A 114 -16.12 8.80 8.22
N PRO A 115 -16.22 10.14 8.24
CA PRO A 115 -15.72 10.98 7.15
C PRO A 115 -14.23 10.81 6.86
N ASP A 116 -13.40 10.81 7.91
CA ASP A 116 -11.95 10.67 7.75
C ASP A 116 -11.56 9.26 7.26
N ALA A 117 -12.26 8.22 7.72
CA ALA A 117 -12.04 6.85 7.27
C ALA A 117 -12.37 6.69 5.79
N PHE A 118 -13.50 7.21 5.30
CA PHE A 118 -13.84 7.17 3.88
C PHE A 118 -12.85 7.96 3.02
N LYS A 119 -12.47 9.16 3.44
CA LYS A 119 -11.49 9.99 2.73
C LYS A 119 -10.14 9.29 2.61
N ALA A 120 -9.66 8.67 3.69
CA ALA A 120 -8.39 7.92 3.69
C ALA A 120 -8.46 6.68 2.79
N SER A 121 -9.56 5.95 2.79
CA SER A 121 -9.78 4.78 1.92
C SER A 121 -9.80 5.16 0.45
N GLU A 122 -10.47 6.24 0.08
CA GLU A 122 -10.53 6.76 -1.29
C GLU A 122 -9.14 7.20 -1.74
N TRP A 123 -8.41 7.96 -0.91
CA TRP A 123 -7.04 8.40 -1.20
C TRP A 123 -6.11 7.21 -1.39
N ALA A 124 -6.11 6.24 -0.50
CA ALA A 124 -5.26 5.06 -0.59
C ALA A 124 -5.50 4.24 -1.87
N ARG A 125 -6.72 4.27 -2.42
CA ARG A 125 -7.08 3.53 -3.64
C ARG A 125 -6.69 4.26 -4.93
N LEU A 126 -6.76 5.58 -4.96
CA LEU A 126 -6.67 6.39 -6.19
C LEU A 126 -5.32 7.07 -6.42
N VAL A 127 -4.52 7.28 -5.38
CA VAL A 127 -3.27 8.05 -5.52
C VAL A 127 -2.08 7.14 -5.83
N ASP A 128 -1.45 7.36 -6.97
CA ASP A 128 -0.10 6.84 -7.29
C ASP A 128 0.96 7.81 -6.77
N TYR A 129 1.89 7.33 -5.94
CA TYR A 129 3.03 8.10 -5.41
C TYR A 129 4.07 8.39 -6.49
#